data_79873eed6c822409eec462b206d933be
#
_entry.id   79873eed6c822409eec462b206d933be
#
_cell.length_a   1.000
_cell.length_b   1.000
_cell.length_c   1.000
_cell.angle_alpha   90.00
_cell.angle_beta   90.00
_cell.angle_gamma   90.00
#
_symmetry.space_group_name_H-M   'P 1'
#
loop_
_entity.id
_entity.type
_entity.pdbx_description
1 polymer ?
#
loop_
_entity_poly.entity_id
_entity_poly.type
_entity_poly.pdbx_seq_one_letter_code
_entity_poly.pdbx_strand_id
1 'polypeptide(L)'
;MRILREIAEAVGVLSLVATALCGCNELDEGKQGELRISFSDESYSLTKTSTSIPDTNDFILDVRDASGKLIYNGEFGKSPESILVNSGSYTITAISEEFTKPQFSVPQYGDSQVVVVPSGKTVNVRLDCRMINSGIKLNIASNFLTSYPDGVLFLKSDDGRLMYSYSEKRIAYFKPGNVSLILHTSSSDKSLFTRTLKSQEVLTIGISAPSGGSSSSGGTSSISVKVDTAKIWQYDHFVIGGTNSGEGSGGSAGEDLTNALSVSKAMSSVGEEEVWIYGYIVGGDLSTSANGISYKKPFKSNTHFALASRASVSSKSSCIAVQLSQEVRDEINLVDHPDLLGNRIYLKGDIVEKYYGLVGFKNVSEYVLK
;
A
#
# COMPACT_ATOMS: atom_id res chain seq x y z
N MET A 1 38.31 3.94 -66.42
CA MET A 1 37.67 2.64 -66.13
C MET A 1 38.24 1.92 -64.92
N ARG A 2 39.21 2.48 -64.17
CA ARG A 2 39.78 1.92 -62.94
C ARG A 2 39.16 2.55 -61.68
N ILE A 3 38.65 3.76 -61.74
CA ILE A 3 38.11 4.49 -60.57
C ILE A 3 36.71 4.00 -60.17
N LEU A 4 35.95 3.43 -61.07
CA LEU A 4 34.59 2.92 -60.82
C LEU A 4 34.56 1.54 -60.14
N ARG A 5 35.69 0.86 -60.05
CA ARG A 5 35.81 -0.49 -59.46
C ARG A 5 36.17 -0.45 -57.98
N GLU A 6 36.86 0.58 -57.55
CA GLU A 6 37.25 0.77 -56.13
C GLU A 6 36.10 1.31 -55.27
N ILE A 7 35.13 2.03 -55.89
CA ILE A 7 33.95 2.51 -55.18
C ILE A 7 32.92 1.41 -54.91
N ALA A 8 32.89 0.38 -55.74
CA ALA A 8 31.99 -0.77 -55.59
C ALA A 8 32.39 -1.72 -54.47
N GLU A 9 33.69 -1.84 -54.17
CA GLU A 9 34.19 -2.69 -53.07
C GLU A 9 34.11 -2.01 -51.70
N ALA A 10 34.18 -0.70 -51.63
CA ALA A 10 34.05 0.07 -50.37
C ALA A 10 32.60 0.14 -49.86
N VAL A 11 31.60 0.09 -50.76
CA VAL A 11 30.18 0.08 -50.39
C VAL A 11 29.68 -1.31 -49.93
N GLY A 12 30.32 -2.37 -50.45
CA GLY A 12 29.98 -3.74 -50.09
C GLY A 12 30.41 -4.19 -48.66
N VAL A 13 31.45 -3.55 -48.10
CA VAL A 13 31.98 -3.89 -46.78
C VAL A 13 31.26 -3.09 -45.66
N LEU A 14 30.69 -1.93 -45.98
CA LEU A 14 29.96 -1.11 -44.98
C LEU A 14 28.50 -1.58 -44.79
N SER A 15 27.97 -2.43 -45.72
CA SER A 15 26.62 -2.95 -45.62
C SER A 15 26.52 -4.24 -44.75
N LEU A 16 27.66 -4.89 -44.43
CA LEU A 16 27.67 -6.13 -43.66
C LEU A 16 27.92 -6.00 -42.17
N VAL A 17 28.21 -4.78 -41.67
CA VAL A 17 28.45 -4.53 -40.26
C VAL A 17 27.22 -3.91 -39.55
N ALA A 18 26.20 -3.49 -40.33
CA ALA A 18 24.98 -2.87 -39.76
C ALA A 18 23.86 -3.87 -39.40
N THR A 19 24.04 -5.18 -39.68
CA THR A 19 23.01 -6.20 -39.42
C THR A 19 23.28 -7.07 -38.20
N ALA A 20 24.29 -6.76 -37.36
CA ALA A 20 24.65 -7.61 -36.22
C ALA A 20 24.32 -7.01 -34.84
N LEU A 21 23.60 -5.89 -34.76
CA LEU A 21 23.26 -5.24 -33.47
C LEU A 21 21.75 -4.94 -33.26
N CYS A 22 20.88 -5.44 -34.12
CA CYS A 22 19.45 -5.53 -33.81
C CYS A 22 19.10 -6.96 -33.41
N GLY A 23 19.65 -7.43 -32.31
CA GLY A 23 19.03 -8.44 -31.49
C GLY A 23 17.84 -7.84 -30.74
N CYS A 24 16.88 -7.26 -31.49
CA CYS A 24 15.52 -7.15 -30.98
C CYS A 24 15.07 -8.59 -30.77
N ASN A 25 15.02 -9.06 -29.54
CA ASN A 25 14.10 -10.12 -29.20
C ASN A 25 12.74 -9.63 -29.70
N GLU A 26 12.30 -10.15 -30.86
CA GLU A 26 10.91 -10.03 -31.27
C GLU A 26 10.11 -10.61 -30.10
N LEU A 27 9.43 -9.73 -29.37
CA LEU A 27 8.39 -10.16 -28.44
C LEU A 27 7.40 -10.91 -29.33
N ASP A 28 7.31 -12.21 -29.12
CA ASP A 28 6.49 -13.14 -29.91
C ASP A 28 5.02 -12.77 -29.62
N GLU A 29 4.50 -11.77 -30.35
CA GLU A 29 3.16 -11.22 -30.17
C GLU A 29 2.14 -12.33 -30.35
N GLY A 30 1.46 -12.68 -29.26
CA GLY A 30 0.40 -13.68 -29.25
C GLY A 30 0.69 -14.91 -28.40
N LYS A 31 1.91 -15.10 -27.89
CA LYS A 31 2.17 -16.12 -26.87
C LYS A 31 2.03 -15.53 -25.47
N GLN A 32 1.38 -16.29 -24.60
CA GLN A 32 1.09 -15.86 -23.23
C GLN A 32 2.30 -16.05 -22.31
N GLY A 33 2.43 -15.17 -21.33
CA GLY A 33 3.24 -15.31 -20.14
C GLY A 33 2.40 -15.07 -18.90
N GLU A 34 3.02 -15.02 -17.74
CA GLU A 34 2.35 -14.95 -16.46
C GLU A 34 2.97 -13.84 -15.59
N LEU A 35 2.11 -13.03 -14.96
CA LEU A 35 2.49 -12.08 -13.95
C LEU A 35 2.10 -12.60 -12.57
N ARG A 36 3.05 -12.64 -11.63
CA ARG A 36 2.80 -12.85 -10.20
C ARG A 36 3.20 -11.61 -9.43
N ILE A 37 2.23 -11.00 -8.77
CA ILE A 37 2.42 -9.73 -8.08
C ILE A 37 2.39 -9.97 -6.58
N SER A 38 3.37 -9.42 -5.88
CA SER A 38 3.50 -9.48 -4.42
C SER A 38 3.98 -8.14 -3.89
N PHE A 39 3.86 -7.93 -2.57
CA PHE A 39 4.47 -6.80 -1.89
C PHE A 39 5.82 -7.20 -1.28
N SER A 40 6.69 -6.23 -1.09
CA SER A 40 7.95 -6.39 -0.38
C SER A 40 7.72 -6.82 1.07
N ASP A 41 8.55 -7.77 1.55
CA ASP A 41 8.50 -8.26 2.94
C ASP A 41 9.37 -7.43 3.90
N GLU A 42 9.98 -6.34 3.42
CA GLU A 42 10.83 -5.50 4.26
C GLU A 42 9.99 -4.65 5.20
N SER A 43 10.14 -4.91 6.49
CA SER A 43 9.54 -4.14 7.57
C SER A 43 10.48 -3.02 7.99
N TYR A 44 9.96 -1.81 8.02
CA TYR A 44 10.66 -0.69 8.61
C TYR A 44 9.94 -0.21 9.87
N SER A 45 10.75 0.05 10.90
CA SER A 45 10.30 0.57 12.17
C SER A 45 9.66 1.95 12.01
N LEU A 46 8.37 2.06 12.27
CA LEU A 46 7.70 3.34 12.45
C LEU A 46 8.12 3.93 13.80
N THR A 47 8.92 4.98 13.77
CA THR A 47 9.13 5.79 14.96
C THR A 47 7.85 6.62 15.25
N LYS A 48 7.07 6.15 16.26
CA LYS A 48 6.23 6.96 17.16
C LYS A 48 5.09 7.83 16.62
N THR A 49 4.41 7.49 15.54
CA THR A 49 3.05 8.00 15.34
C THR A 49 2.14 6.85 14.94
N SER A 50 1.08 6.65 15.71
CA SER A 50 0.07 5.60 15.53
C SER A 50 -0.79 5.85 14.28
N THR A 51 -0.19 5.73 13.12
CA THR A 51 -0.93 5.53 11.88
C THR A 51 -0.99 4.03 11.65
N SER A 52 -2.17 3.45 11.67
CA SER A 52 -2.37 2.05 11.32
C SER A 52 -1.76 1.80 9.94
N ILE A 53 -0.91 0.79 9.85
CA ILE A 53 -0.35 0.34 8.57
C ILE A 53 -1.53 -0.15 7.72
N PRO A 54 -1.73 0.36 6.50
CA PRO A 54 -2.79 -0.15 5.63
C PRO A 54 -2.54 -1.63 5.30
N ASP A 55 -3.61 -2.42 5.31
CA ASP A 55 -3.56 -3.81 4.87
C ASP A 55 -3.32 -3.85 3.36
N THR A 56 -2.29 -4.56 2.92
CA THR A 56 -1.97 -4.71 1.50
C THR A 56 -3.11 -5.33 0.68
N ASN A 57 -3.97 -6.13 1.30
CA ASN A 57 -5.12 -6.71 0.63
C ASN A 57 -6.16 -5.66 0.20
N ASP A 58 -6.20 -4.50 0.85
CA ASP A 58 -7.10 -3.39 0.52
C ASP A 58 -6.52 -2.47 -0.57
N PHE A 59 -5.24 -2.66 -0.96
CA PHE A 59 -4.63 -1.84 -2.01
C PHE A 59 -5.33 -2.04 -3.35
N ILE A 60 -5.56 -0.95 -4.04
CA ILE A 60 -6.08 -0.96 -5.41
C ILE A 60 -4.93 -1.30 -6.35
N LEU A 61 -5.00 -2.48 -6.97
CA LEU A 61 -4.07 -2.93 -7.99
C LEU A 61 -4.62 -2.59 -9.37
N ASP A 62 -3.82 -1.91 -10.20
CA ASP A 62 -4.11 -1.61 -11.60
C ASP A 62 -2.99 -2.20 -12.47
N VAL A 63 -3.36 -3.00 -13.47
CA VAL A 63 -2.43 -3.62 -14.42
C VAL A 63 -2.86 -3.22 -15.82
N ARG A 64 -1.96 -2.58 -16.58
CA ARG A 64 -2.21 -2.14 -17.95
C ARG A 64 -1.11 -2.59 -18.88
N ASP A 65 -1.47 -2.88 -20.13
CA ASP A 65 -0.49 -3.14 -21.19
C ASP A 65 0.15 -1.83 -21.71
N ALA A 66 1.12 -1.96 -22.63
CA ALA A 66 1.83 -0.82 -23.22
C ALA A 66 0.92 0.16 -23.99
N SER A 67 -0.27 -0.27 -24.42
CA SER A 67 -1.27 0.58 -25.06
C SER A 67 -2.16 1.33 -24.06
N GLY A 68 -2.02 1.04 -22.76
CA GLY A 68 -2.88 1.53 -21.68
C GLY A 68 -4.17 0.73 -21.50
N LYS A 69 -4.35 -0.38 -22.23
CA LYS A 69 -5.51 -1.26 -22.07
C LYS A 69 -5.49 -1.90 -20.69
N LEU A 70 -6.61 -1.83 -20.02
CA LEU A 70 -6.80 -2.41 -18.70
C LEU A 70 -6.82 -3.94 -18.77
N ILE A 71 -5.97 -4.56 -17.95
CA ILE A 71 -5.90 -6.02 -17.76
C ILE A 71 -6.56 -6.41 -16.44
N TYR A 72 -6.25 -5.69 -15.36
CA TYR A 72 -6.87 -5.88 -14.05
C TYR A 72 -6.99 -4.53 -13.33
N ASN A 73 -8.11 -4.34 -12.62
CA ASN A 73 -8.28 -3.25 -11.65
C ASN A 73 -9.20 -3.73 -10.52
N GLY A 74 -8.73 -3.62 -9.28
CA GLY A 74 -9.46 -4.01 -8.08
C GLY A 74 -8.56 -4.19 -6.87
N GLU A 75 -9.14 -4.60 -5.75
CA GLU A 75 -8.41 -4.89 -4.53
C GLU A 75 -7.39 -6.01 -4.76
N PHE A 76 -6.17 -5.82 -4.25
CA PHE A 76 -5.11 -6.81 -4.36
C PHE A 76 -5.52 -8.16 -3.75
N GLY A 77 -6.18 -8.16 -2.59
CA GLY A 77 -6.66 -9.38 -1.94
C GLY A 77 -7.67 -10.20 -2.76
N LYS A 78 -8.33 -9.57 -3.74
CA LYS A 78 -9.26 -10.20 -4.68
C LYS A 78 -8.62 -10.52 -6.04
N SER A 79 -7.38 -10.09 -6.27
CA SER A 79 -6.68 -10.34 -7.53
C SER A 79 -6.32 -11.82 -7.69
N PRO A 80 -6.22 -12.36 -8.92
CA PRO A 80 -5.68 -13.68 -9.16
C PRO A 80 -4.25 -13.83 -8.61
N GLU A 81 -3.87 -15.02 -8.15
CA GLU A 81 -2.47 -15.32 -7.74
C GLU A 81 -1.50 -15.11 -8.91
N SER A 82 -1.97 -15.36 -10.12
CA SER A 82 -1.25 -15.10 -11.35
C SER A 82 -2.19 -14.57 -12.44
N ILE A 83 -1.71 -13.62 -13.22
CA ILE A 83 -2.45 -13.00 -14.32
C ILE A 83 -1.80 -13.46 -15.63
N LEU A 84 -2.54 -14.25 -16.43
CA LEU A 84 -2.11 -14.61 -17.78
C LEU A 84 -2.23 -13.40 -18.69
N VAL A 85 -1.13 -13.08 -19.39
CA VAL A 85 -1.04 -11.93 -20.29
C VAL A 85 -0.29 -12.29 -21.56
N ASN A 86 -0.49 -11.57 -22.64
CA ASN A 86 0.34 -11.72 -23.84
C ASN A 86 1.79 -11.27 -23.54
N SER A 87 2.76 -11.77 -24.29
CA SER A 87 4.12 -11.26 -24.19
C SER A 87 4.15 -9.76 -24.53
N GLY A 88 4.79 -8.94 -23.68
CA GLY A 88 4.78 -7.50 -23.85
C GLY A 88 5.18 -6.74 -22.59
N SER A 89 5.08 -5.42 -22.65
CA SER A 89 5.32 -4.53 -21.50
C SER A 89 4.03 -4.23 -20.77
N TYR A 90 4.12 -4.17 -19.45
CA TYR A 90 3.00 -3.92 -18.55
C TYR A 90 3.38 -2.89 -17.50
N THR A 91 2.46 -1.97 -17.23
CA THR A 91 2.54 -1.08 -16.07
C THR A 91 1.68 -1.67 -14.95
N ILE A 92 2.28 -1.86 -13.79
CA ILE A 92 1.64 -2.41 -12.60
C ILE A 92 1.71 -1.33 -11.52
N THR A 93 0.55 -0.88 -11.05
CA THR A 93 0.44 0.16 -10.02
C THR A 93 -0.38 -0.38 -8.86
N ALA A 94 0.09 -0.16 -7.64
CA ALA A 94 -0.70 -0.40 -6.44
C ALA A 94 -0.74 0.87 -5.59
N ILE A 95 -1.93 1.24 -5.08
CA ILE A 95 -2.13 2.36 -4.17
C ILE A 95 -3.02 1.94 -3.01
N SER A 96 -2.73 2.44 -1.78
CA SER A 96 -3.51 2.12 -0.59
C SER A 96 -4.95 2.62 -0.67
N GLU A 97 -5.15 3.75 -1.33
CA GLU A 97 -6.46 4.37 -1.52
C GLU A 97 -6.39 5.46 -2.60
N GLU A 98 -7.54 5.89 -3.11
CA GLU A 98 -7.61 7.03 -4.01
C GLU A 98 -7.50 8.34 -3.22
N PHE A 99 -6.57 9.19 -3.62
CA PHE A 99 -6.34 10.49 -3.02
C PHE A 99 -6.62 11.61 -4.03
N THR A 100 -7.83 12.19 -3.98
CA THR A 100 -8.31 13.17 -4.97
C THR A 100 -8.24 14.62 -4.48
N LYS A 101 -8.27 14.84 -3.17
CA LYS A 101 -8.28 16.17 -2.53
C LYS A 101 -7.52 16.15 -1.21
N PRO A 102 -7.04 17.30 -0.71
CA PRO A 102 -6.39 17.38 0.60
C PRO A 102 -7.28 16.86 1.74
N GLN A 103 -6.69 16.08 2.66
CA GLN A 103 -7.38 15.42 3.77
C GLN A 103 -6.49 15.35 5.01
N PHE A 104 -7.11 15.29 6.20
CA PHE A 104 -6.39 15.00 7.45
C PHE A 104 -6.25 13.51 7.67
N SER A 105 -5.09 13.09 8.20
CA SER A 105 -4.81 11.71 8.64
C SER A 105 -4.91 10.64 7.56
N VAL A 106 -4.69 11.00 6.29
CA VAL A 106 -4.78 10.09 5.14
C VAL A 106 -3.45 10.05 4.39
N PRO A 107 -2.42 9.33 4.92
CA PRO A 107 -1.21 9.03 4.17
C PRO A 107 -1.54 8.03 3.06
N GLN A 108 -1.17 8.33 1.82
CA GLN A 108 -1.34 7.44 0.67
C GLN A 108 -0.03 6.71 0.39
N TYR A 109 -0.08 5.40 0.25
CA TYR A 109 1.06 4.55 -0.10
C TYR A 109 0.87 3.98 -1.49
N GLY A 110 1.96 3.78 -2.22
CA GLY A 110 1.87 3.20 -3.55
C GLY A 110 3.24 2.94 -4.19
N ASP A 111 3.21 2.14 -5.25
CA ASP A 111 4.32 1.85 -6.14
C ASP A 111 3.80 1.67 -7.56
N SER A 112 4.65 1.94 -8.54
CA SER A 112 4.36 1.74 -9.95
C SER A 112 5.59 1.24 -10.67
N GLN A 113 5.49 0.07 -11.29
CA GLN A 113 6.59 -0.59 -12.00
C GLN A 113 6.20 -0.92 -13.44
N VAL A 114 7.17 -0.78 -14.34
CA VAL A 114 7.04 -1.26 -15.72
C VAL A 114 7.86 -2.53 -15.86
N VAL A 115 7.22 -3.60 -16.32
CA VAL A 115 7.85 -4.92 -16.49
C VAL A 115 7.62 -5.45 -17.90
N VAL A 116 8.54 -6.29 -18.35
CA VAL A 116 8.41 -7.00 -19.64
C VAL A 116 8.12 -8.46 -19.35
N VAL A 117 7.05 -8.99 -19.93
CA VAL A 117 6.66 -10.40 -19.82
C VAL A 117 7.04 -11.13 -21.09
N PRO A 118 8.08 -11.99 -21.06
CA PRO A 118 8.44 -12.82 -22.19
C PRO A 118 7.44 -13.96 -22.41
N SER A 119 7.34 -14.43 -23.64
CA SER A 119 6.52 -15.60 -24.00
C SER A 119 6.88 -16.84 -23.16
N GLY A 120 5.87 -17.50 -22.60
CA GLY A 120 6.01 -18.73 -21.81
C GLY A 120 6.75 -18.57 -20.50
N LYS A 121 6.95 -17.35 -20.01
CA LYS A 121 7.66 -17.06 -18.75
C LYS A 121 6.74 -16.49 -17.70
N THR A 122 7.03 -16.84 -16.44
CA THR A 122 6.46 -16.18 -15.26
C THR A 122 7.39 -15.04 -14.83
N VAL A 123 6.83 -13.85 -14.66
CA VAL A 123 7.51 -12.67 -14.12
C VAL A 123 6.95 -12.40 -12.73
N ASN A 124 7.82 -12.47 -11.74
CA ASN A 124 7.47 -12.10 -10.36
C ASN A 124 7.73 -10.61 -10.18
N VAL A 125 6.68 -9.87 -9.84
CA VAL A 125 6.72 -8.42 -9.58
C VAL A 125 6.58 -8.22 -8.08
N ARG A 126 7.54 -7.51 -7.50
CA ARG A 126 7.54 -7.18 -6.08
C ARG A 126 7.38 -5.69 -5.91
N LEU A 127 6.25 -5.26 -5.39
CA LEU A 127 5.91 -3.86 -5.18
C LEU A 127 6.48 -3.35 -3.86
N ASP A 128 7.07 -2.15 -3.91
CA ASP A 128 7.70 -1.45 -2.79
C ASP A 128 6.90 -0.17 -2.46
N CYS A 129 5.71 -0.36 -1.87
CA CYS A 129 4.78 0.74 -1.66
C CYS A 129 5.24 1.67 -0.55
N ARG A 130 5.64 2.87 -0.94
CA ARG A 130 6.05 3.97 -0.06
C ARG A 130 4.97 5.04 0.01
N MET A 131 5.05 5.93 0.98
CA MET A 131 4.17 7.11 1.02
C MET A 131 4.40 7.97 -0.23
N ILE A 132 3.36 8.15 -1.04
CA ILE A 132 3.44 8.89 -2.31
C ILE A 132 2.90 10.31 -2.21
N ASN A 133 2.13 10.63 -1.16
CA ASN A 133 1.72 11.99 -0.85
C ASN A 133 2.71 12.71 0.09
N SER A 134 2.38 13.91 0.51
CA SER A 134 3.16 14.76 1.42
C SER A 134 2.25 15.34 2.50
N GLY A 135 2.82 15.80 3.60
CA GLY A 135 2.05 16.26 4.75
C GLY A 135 2.51 17.60 5.32
N ILE A 136 1.58 18.31 5.96
CA ILE A 136 1.86 19.50 6.78
C ILE A 136 1.16 19.38 8.12
N LYS A 137 1.91 19.64 9.18
CA LYS A 137 1.41 19.84 10.53
C LYS A 137 1.69 21.28 10.97
N LEU A 138 0.66 21.98 11.44
CA LEU A 138 0.85 23.33 11.95
C LEU A 138 0.96 23.31 13.49
N ASN A 139 1.96 24.03 14.01
CA ASN A 139 2.11 24.37 15.40
C ASN A 139 1.77 25.86 15.58
N ILE A 140 0.53 26.13 16.00
CA ILE A 140 0.00 27.49 16.12
C ILE A 140 0.22 27.97 17.57
N ALA A 141 1.00 29.03 17.73
CA ALA A 141 1.25 29.63 19.04
C ALA A 141 0.01 30.32 19.57
N SER A 142 -0.16 30.33 20.90
CA SER A 142 -1.32 30.95 21.57
C SER A 142 -1.50 32.44 21.27
N ASN A 143 -0.38 33.17 21.09
CA ASN A 143 -0.42 34.58 20.73
C ASN A 143 -1.00 34.85 19.35
N PHE A 144 -0.96 33.84 18.45
CA PHE A 144 -1.57 33.95 17.12
C PHE A 144 -3.10 34.01 17.22
N LEU A 145 -3.71 33.11 18.00
CA LEU A 145 -5.15 33.13 18.26
C LEU A 145 -5.61 34.45 18.90
N THR A 146 -4.85 34.96 19.85
CA THR A 146 -5.16 36.23 20.49
C THR A 146 -5.10 37.42 19.52
N SER A 147 -4.16 37.38 18.58
CA SER A 147 -3.98 38.48 17.60
C SER A 147 -4.93 38.39 16.41
N TYR A 148 -5.42 37.19 16.10
CA TYR A 148 -6.32 36.92 14.97
C TYR A 148 -7.49 36.02 15.39
N PRO A 149 -8.36 36.49 16.33
CA PRO A 149 -9.43 35.65 16.89
C PRO A 149 -10.45 35.20 15.81
N ASP A 150 -10.72 36.05 14.82
CA ASP A 150 -11.64 35.76 13.70
C ASP A 150 -10.92 35.28 12.44
N GLY A 151 -9.62 35.00 12.54
CA GLY A 151 -8.81 34.52 11.41
C GLY A 151 -9.06 33.03 11.15
N VAL A 152 -9.12 32.65 9.88
CA VAL A 152 -9.23 31.26 9.43
C VAL A 152 -7.99 30.88 8.63
N LEU A 153 -7.31 29.82 9.02
CA LEU A 153 -6.17 29.28 8.30
C LEU A 153 -6.63 28.24 7.28
N PHE A 154 -6.10 28.34 6.09
CA PHE A 154 -6.27 27.36 5.01
C PHE A 154 -4.92 26.90 4.48
N LEU A 155 -4.78 25.59 4.25
CA LEU A 155 -3.76 25.02 3.41
C LEU A 155 -4.36 24.79 2.01
N LYS A 156 -3.79 25.39 0.99
CA LYS A 156 -4.27 25.37 -0.39
C LYS A 156 -3.25 24.74 -1.31
N SER A 157 -3.68 23.76 -2.10
CA SER A 157 -2.94 23.16 -3.23
C SER A 157 -3.75 23.31 -4.52
N ASP A 158 -3.23 22.78 -5.62
CA ASP A 158 -3.95 22.74 -6.91
C ASP A 158 -5.18 21.80 -6.85
N ASP A 159 -5.14 20.75 -5.99
CA ASP A 159 -6.24 19.81 -5.81
C ASP A 159 -7.33 20.29 -4.83
N GLY A 160 -7.16 21.46 -4.24
CA GLY A 160 -8.14 22.04 -3.34
C GLY A 160 -7.55 22.72 -2.12
N ARG A 161 -8.44 23.08 -1.18
CA ARG A 161 -8.07 23.71 0.09
C ARG A 161 -8.62 22.95 1.28
N LEU A 162 -7.88 22.96 2.38
CA LEU A 162 -8.25 22.36 3.63
C LEU A 162 -8.20 23.42 4.75
N MET A 163 -9.32 23.60 5.45
CA MET A 163 -9.37 24.49 6.61
C MET A 163 -8.60 23.86 7.76
N TYR A 164 -7.69 24.65 8.37
CA TYR A 164 -6.89 24.21 9.50
C TYR A 164 -7.28 24.99 10.74
N SER A 165 -8.09 24.38 11.63
CA SER A 165 -8.51 25.03 12.85
C SER A 165 -7.34 25.24 13.82
N TYR A 166 -7.45 26.23 14.72
CA TYR A 166 -6.40 26.49 15.73
C TYR A 166 -6.15 25.31 16.68
N SER A 167 -7.16 24.47 16.91
CA SER A 167 -7.06 23.27 17.75
C SER A 167 -6.64 22.02 16.99
N GLU A 168 -6.50 22.08 15.66
CA GLU A 168 -6.14 20.92 14.84
C GLU A 168 -4.71 20.45 15.14
N LYS A 169 -4.53 19.15 15.30
CA LYS A 169 -3.23 18.51 15.61
C LYS A 169 -2.83 17.44 14.60
N ARG A 170 -3.78 17.04 13.73
CA ARG A 170 -3.54 16.02 12.72
C ARG A 170 -2.66 16.58 11.61
N ILE A 171 -2.03 15.67 10.86
CA ILE A 171 -1.29 16.01 9.66
C ILE A 171 -2.30 16.17 8.51
N ALA A 172 -2.22 17.27 7.79
CA ALA A 172 -2.92 17.51 6.54
C ALA A 172 -2.08 16.96 5.38
N TYR A 173 -2.64 16.05 4.61
CA TYR A 173 -1.94 15.42 3.46
C TYR A 173 -2.35 16.06 2.14
N PHE A 174 -1.40 16.08 1.19
CA PHE A 174 -1.49 16.71 -0.13
C PHE A 174 -0.79 15.85 -1.17
N LYS A 175 -1.21 15.91 -2.42
CA LYS A 175 -0.34 15.45 -3.51
C LYS A 175 0.95 16.29 -3.54
N PRO A 176 2.09 15.71 -3.95
CA PRO A 176 3.32 16.49 -4.16
C PRO A 176 3.06 17.69 -5.08
N GLY A 177 3.59 18.84 -4.71
CA GLY A 177 3.37 20.07 -5.44
C GLY A 177 3.32 21.30 -4.53
N ASN A 178 2.85 22.42 -5.05
CA ASN A 178 2.80 23.66 -4.30
C ASN A 178 1.68 23.68 -3.28
N VAL A 179 2.02 23.96 -2.04
CA VAL A 179 1.06 24.18 -0.96
C VAL A 179 1.29 25.55 -0.33
N SER A 180 0.22 26.35 -0.23
CA SER A 180 0.24 27.66 0.38
C SER A 180 -0.57 27.67 1.66
N LEU A 181 -0.02 28.30 2.72
CA LEU A 181 -0.74 28.62 3.94
C LEU A 181 -1.32 30.02 3.82
N ILE A 182 -2.62 30.14 3.97
CA ILE A 182 -3.38 31.37 3.80
C ILE A 182 -4.08 31.69 5.11
N LEU A 183 -3.94 32.91 5.58
CA LEU A 183 -4.79 33.51 6.62
C LEU A 183 -5.91 34.29 5.95
N HIS A 184 -7.14 33.85 6.15
CA HIS A 184 -8.33 34.57 5.76
C HIS A 184 -8.83 35.40 6.95
N THR A 185 -9.11 36.67 6.70
CA THR A 185 -9.70 37.61 7.67
C THR A 185 -10.91 38.27 7.01
N SER A 186 -11.73 38.98 7.79
CA SER A 186 -12.89 39.73 7.26
C SER A 186 -12.55 40.74 6.16
N SER A 187 -11.29 41.15 6.05
CA SER A 187 -10.84 42.17 5.10
C SER A 187 -10.07 41.61 3.91
N SER A 188 -9.40 40.49 4.03
CA SER A 188 -8.53 39.96 2.95
C SER A 188 -8.00 38.56 3.24
N ASP A 189 -7.52 37.91 2.17
CA ASP A 189 -6.67 36.72 2.22
C ASP A 189 -5.20 37.14 2.19
N LYS A 190 -4.43 36.65 3.14
CA LYS A 190 -2.98 36.85 3.21
C LYS A 190 -2.25 35.52 3.07
N SER A 191 -1.44 35.36 2.04
CA SER A 191 -0.52 34.23 1.94
C SER A 191 0.61 34.42 2.95
N LEU A 192 0.75 33.44 3.86
CA LEU A 192 1.77 33.45 4.90
C LEU A 192 3.02 32.68 4.47
N PHE A 193 2.84 31.64 3.66
CA PHE A 193 3.88 30.70 3.29
C PHE A 193 3.47 29.96 2.03
N THR A 194 4.42 29.66 1.17
CA THR A 194 4.25 28.77 0.01
C THR A 194 5.48 27.91 -0.14
N ARG A 195 5.29 26.61 -0.35
CA ARG A 195 6.37 25.67 -0.58
C ARG A 195 5.94 24.54 -1.51
N THR A 196 6.87 24.09 -2.34
CA THR A 196 6.74 22.85 -3.10
C THR A 196 7.09 21.68 -2.21
N LEU A 197 6.13 20.79 -1.98
CA LEU A 197 6.30 19.55 -1.23
C LEU A 197 6.68 18.41 -2.16
N LYS A 198 7.55 17.52 -1.67
CA LYS A 198 7.93 16.29 -2.36
C LYS A 198 7.17 15.10 -1.76
N SER A 199 7.07 14.02 -2.51
CA SER A 199 6.60 12.73 -1.94
C SER A 199 7.38 12.41 -0.68
N GLN A 200 6.72 11.77 0.31
CA GLN A 200 7.33 11.33 1.57
C GLN A 200 7.78 12.47 2.50
N GLU A 201 7.55 13.73 2.14
CA GLU A 201 7.92 14.90 2.97
C GLU A 201 6.75 15.27 3.89
N VAL A 202 6.99 15.27 5.21
CA VAL A 202 6.04 15.80 6.20
C VAL A 202 6.70 16.95 6.95
N LEU A 203 6.15 18.15 6.80
CA LEU A 203 6.67 19.37 7.41
C LEU A 203 5.92 19.71 8.68
N THR A 204 6.66 20.15 9.70
CA THR A 204 6.07 20.88 10.84
C THR A 204 6.34 22.37 10.68
N ILE A 205 5.27 23.18 10.70
CA ILE A 205 5.34 24.62 10.48
C ILE A 205 4.86 25.33 11.74
N GLY A 206 5.73 26.10 12.38
CA GLY A 206 5.40 26.96 13.50
C GLY A 206 4.85 28.30 13.01
N ILE A 207 3.73 28.75 13.60
CA ILE A 207 3.10 30.04 13.31
C ILE A 207 2.94 30.82 14.60
N SER A 208 3.41 32.08 14.61
CA SER A 208 3.20 32.99 15.73
C SER A 208 2.87 34.40 15.25
N ALA A 209 2.08 35.12 16.02
CA ALA A 209 1.90 36.55 15.82
C ALA A 209 3.17 37.32 16.17
N PRO A 210 3.31 38.57 15.67
CA PRO A 210 4.39 39.46 16.08
C PRO A 210 4.38 39.63 17.61
N SER A 211 5.53 39.46 18.22
CA SER A 211 5.65 39.79 19.67
C SER A 211 5.45 41.29 19.84
N GLY A 212 4.39 41.69 20.53
CA GLY A 212 4.14 43.08 20.90
C GLY A 212 5.21 43.57 21.87
N GLY A 213 6.32 44.07 21.33
CA GLY A 213 7.33 44.84 22.05
C GLY A 213 7.23 46.26 21.59
N SER A 214 7.02 47.20 22.53
CA SER A 214 6.86 48.64 22.41
C SER A 214 7.33 49.29 21.12
N SER A 215 6.38 49.98 20.54
CA SER A 215 6.50 50.94 19.46
C SER A 215 7.74 51.84 19.55
N SER A 216 8.57 51.76 18.52
CA SER A 216 9.15 52.97 17.94
C SER A 216 9.42 52.74 16.47
N SER A 217 8.76 53.59 15.68
CA SER A 217 8.96 53.84 14.24
C SER A 217 8.79 52.70 13.27
N GLY A 218 7.62 52.66 12.63
CA GLY A 218 7.49 52.37 11.19
C GLY A 218 7.70 50.93 10.70
N GLY A 219 7.84 49.94 11.51
CA GLY A 219 8.01 48.55 11.10
C GLY A 219 6.68 47.80 11.01
N THR A 220 6.31 47.32 9.86
CA THR A 220 5.19 46.40 9.65
C THR A 220 5.42 45.12 10.46
N SER A 221 4.63 44.95 11.53
CA SER A 221 4.66 43.73 12.36
C SER A 221 4.26 42.54 11.50
N SER A 222 5.24 41.66 11.15
CA SER A 222 4.98 40.51 10.29
C SER A 222 4.74 39.25 11.09
N ILE A 223 3.75 38.45 10.66
CA ILE A 223 3.52 37.12 11.18
C ILE A 223 4.79 36.28 10.95
N SER A 224 5.26 35.61 12.01
CA SER A 224 6.41 34.72 11.89
C SER A 224 5.93 33.32 11.50
N VAL A 225 6.50 32.82 10.40
CA VAL A 225 6.31 31.43 9.93
C VAL A 225 7.67 30.76 9.92
N LYS A 226 7.83 29.68 10.67
CA LYS A 226 9.09 28.92 10.78
C LYS A 226 8.84 27.46 10.40
N VAL A 227 9.59 26.95 9.44
CA VAL A 227 9.65 25.53 9.16
C VAL A 227 10.63 24.89 10.14
N ASP A 228 10.16 23.90 10.89
CA ASP A 228 11.01 23.13 11.79
C ASP A 228 11.79 22.10 10.96
N THR A 229 12.99 22.45 10.55
CA THR A 229 13.87 21.59 9.74
C THR A 229 14.39 20.36 10.48
N ALA A 230 14.33 20.36 11.82
CA ALA A 230 14.70 19.19 12.64
C ALA A 230 13.56 18.15 12.68
N LYS A 231 12.38 18.50 12.18
CA LYS A 231 11.18 17.66 12.14
C LYS A 231 10.65 17.48 10.71
N ILE A 232 11.51 17.54 9.72
CA ILE A 232 11.17 17.07 8.37
C ILE A 232 11.30 15.55 8.43
N TRP A 233 10.17 14.88 8.46
CA TRP A 233 10.11 13.43 8.39
C TRP A 233 10.20 13.04 6.91
N GLN A 234 11.29 12.40 6.51
CA GLN A 234 11.37 11.69 5.25
C GLN A 234 11.10 10.23 5.55
N TYR A 235 10.01 9.70 5.03
CA TYR A 235 9.68 8.27 5.12
C TYR A 235 10.47 7.49 4.05
N ASP A 236 11.79 7.61 4.06
CA ASP A 236 12.66 7.02 3.03
C ASP A 236 12.59 5.48 2.99
N HIS A 237 12.05 4.84 4.04
CA HIS A 237 12.15 3.40 4.23
C HIS A 237 10.87 2.75 4.80
N PHE A 238 9.70 3.27 4.50
CA PHE A 238 8.47 2.59 4.88
C PHE A 238 7.96 1.74 3.72
N VAL A 239 8.10 0.42 3.83
CA VAL A 239 7.60 -0.56 2.86
C VAL A 239 6.43 -1.31 3.49
N ILE A 240 5.31 -1.33 2.80
CA ILE A 240 4.11 -2.04 3.23
C ILE A 240 4.19 -3.48 2.76
N GLY A 241 3.91 -4.42 3.66
CA GLY A 241 3.88 -5.87 3.40
C GLY A 241 4.92 -6.66 4.18
N GLY A 242 5.80 -6.01 4.89
CA GLY A 242 6.81 -6.66 5.71
C GLY A 242 6.34 -6.98 7.11
N THR A 243 6.87 -8.08 7.64
CA THR A 243 6.70 -8.48 9.03
C THR A 243 7.29 -7.43 9.96
N ASN A 244 6.49 -6.93 10.90
CA ASN A 244 6.97 -6.10 12.00
C ASN A 244 7.98 -6.89 12.85
N SER A 245 9.26 -6.67 12.58
CA SER A 245 10.33 -6.97 13.51
C SER A 245 11.14 -5.70 13.75
N GLY A 246 10.57 -4.79 14.53
CA GLY A 246 11.20 -3.55 14.96
C GLY A 246 10.59 -3.13 16.29
N GLU A 247 11.36 -3.23 17.35
CA GLU A 247 11.03 -2.72 18.68
C GLU A 247 10.59 -1.26 18.62
N GLY A 248 9.31 -1.02 18.83
CA GLY A 248 8.78 0.35 18.86
C GLY A 248 7.30 0.46 19.14
N SER A 249 6.91 0.17 20.35
CA SER A 249 5.62 0.31 21.00
C SER A 249 4.83 -0.99 21.13
N GLY A 250 5.12 -1.75 22.12
CA GLY A 250 4.23 -2.30 23.13
C GLY A 250 3.23 -3.39 22.77
N GLY A 251 3.21 -3.95 21.57
CA GLY A 251 2.39 -5.12 21.26
C GLY A 251 3.23 -6.13 20.45
N SER A 252 3.29 -7.38 20.89
CA SER A 252 3.89 -8.45 20.09
C SER A 252 3.05 -8.71 18.83
N ALA A 253 3.68 -9.26 17.78
CA ALA A 253 2.97 -9.62 16.56
C ALA A 253 1.83 -10.61 16.88
N GLY A 254 0.61 -10.30 16.46
CA GLY A 254 -0.57 -11.11 16.72
C GLY A 254 -1.31 -10.83 18.05
N GLU A 255 -0.83 -9.96 18.93
CA GLU A 255 -1.50 -9.67 20.21
C GLU A 255 -2.86 -8.98 20.05
N ASP A 256 -3.05 -8.19 19.03
CA ASP A 256 -4.31 -7.49 18.75
C ASP A 256 -4.64 -7.46 17.26
N LEU A 257 -5.82 -6.93 16.91
CA LEU A 257 -6.29 -6.82 15.53
C LEU A 257 -5.40 -5.96 14.63
N THR A 258 -4.70 -4.96 15.19
CA THR A 258 -3.82 -4.07 14.43
C THR A 258 -2.49 -4.72 14.09
N ASN A 259 -2.09 -5.70 14.91
CA ASN A 259 -0.87 -6.49 14.75
C ASN A 259 -1.14 -7.93 14.30
N ALA A 260 -2.36 -8.22 13.80
CA ALA A 260 -2.73 -9.55 13.34
C ALA A 260 -1.78 -10.07 12.24
N LEU A 261 -1.41 -11.33 12.33
CA LEU A 261 -0.51 -11.97 11.38
C LEU A 261 -1.23 -12.27 10.07
N SER A 262 -0.62 -11.94 8.94
CA SER A 262 -1.09 -12.43 7.64
C SER A 262 -0.94 -13.95 7.54
N VAL A 263 -1.68 -14.61 6.64
CA VAL A 263 -1.56 -16.06 6.39
C VAL A 263 -0.10 -16.47 6.12
N SER A 264 0.63 -15.71 5.31
CA SER A 264 2.04 -16.01 5.00
C SER A 264 2.92 -15.94 6.25
N LYS A 265 2.68 -14.95 7.12
CA LYS A 265 3.43 -14.82 8.38
C LYS A 265 3.05 -15.91 9.37
N ALA A 266 1.77 -16.21 9.51
CA ALA A 266 1.30 -17.28 10.37
C ALA A 266 1.90 -18.65 9.98
N MET A 267 2.07 -18.92 8.66
CA MET A 267 2.76 -20.13 8.18
C MET A 267 4.21 -20.25 8.67
N SER A 268 4.87 -19.15 8.96
CA SER A 268 6.26 -19.11 9.48
C SER A 268 6.33 -18.91 11.00
N SER A 269 5.20 -18.80 11.69
CA SER A 269 5.09 -18.53 13.13
C SER A 269 4.46 -19.70 13.89
N VAL A 270 4.80 -20.92 13.52
CA VAL A 270 4.28 -22.15 14.15
C VAL A 270 4.69 -22.19 15.63
N GLY A 271 3.72 -22.47 16.50
CA GLY A 271 3.90 -22.55 17.94
C GLY A 271 3.46 -21.29 18.70
N GLU A 272 3.07 -20.22 18.01
CA GLU A 272 2.47 -19.05 18.65
C GLU A 272 1.04 -19.37 19.12
N GLU A 273 0.70 -18.95 20.34
CA GLU A 273 -0.59 -19.19 21.00
C GLU A 273 -1.33 -17.87 21.23
N GLU A 274 -2.67 -17.91 21.23
CA GLU A 274 -3.57 -16.76 21.45
C GLU A 274 -3.31 -15.55 20.53
N VAL A 275 -2.85 -15.80 19.32
CA VAL A 275 -2.52 -14.74 18.36
C VAL A 275 -3.67 -14.48 17.39
N TRP A 276 -3.76 -13.24 16.93
CA TRP A 276 -4.64 -12.85 15.83
C TRP A 276 -3.99 -13.14 14.48
N ILE A 277 -4.73 -13.82 13.60
CA ILE A 277 -4.38 -13.96 12.18
C ILE A 277 -5.50 -13.38 11.31
N TYR A 278 -5.18 -13.02 10.07
CA TYR A 278 -6.20 -12.61 9.11
C TYR A 278 -5.94 -13.20 7.72
N GLY A 279 -7.03 -13.37 6.96
CA GLY A 279 -6.99 -13.87 5.59
C GLY A 279 -8.39 -13.99 5.00
N TYR A 280 -8.48 -14.61 3.84
CA TYR A 280 -9.72 -14.87 3.13
C TYR A 280 -10.14 -16.33 3.31
N ILE A 281 -11.42 -16.56 3.57
CA ILE A 281 -12.00 -17.90 3.58
C ILE A 281 -12.10 -18.39 2.14
N VAL A 282 -11.29 -19.37 1.74
CA VAL A 282 -11.20 -19.81 0.34
C VAL A 282 -11.81 -21.17 0.06
N GLY A 283 -12.11 -21.96 1.08
CA GLY A 283 -12.70 -23.28 0.89
C GLY A 283 -12.95 -24.04 2.17
N GLY A 284 -13.57 -25.21 2.05
CA GLY A 284 -13.90 -26.11 3.15
C GLY A 284 -13.62 -27.58 2.80
N ASP A 285 -14.24 -28.50 3.57
CA ASP A 285 -14.15 -29.97 3.36
C ASP A 285 -12.70 -30.46 3.26
N LEU A 286 -11.89 -30.03 4.23
CA LEU A 286 -10.44 -30.31 4.22
C LEU A 286 -10.16 -31.81 4.33
N SER A 287 -9.17 -32.29 3.60
CA SER A 287 -8.64 -33.66 3.71
C SER A 287 -7.12 -33.69 3.55
N THR A 288 -6.48 -34.82 3.86
CA THR A 288 -5.03 -34.97 3.73
C THR A 288 -4.55 -35.22 2.29
N SER A 289 -5.46 -35.44 1.35
CA SER A 289 -5.10 -35.61 -0.08
C SER A 289 -4.51 -34.35 -0.69
N ALA A 290 -3.79 -34.49 -1.80
CA ALA A 290 -3.18 -33.36 -2.50
C ALA A 290 -4.19 -32.28 -2.91
N ASN A 291 -5.38 -32.70 -3.39
CA ASN A 291 -6.50 -31.81 -3.75
C ASN A 291 -7.54 -31.71 -2.62
N GLY A 292 -7.08 -31.74 -1.36
CA GLY A 292 -7.92 -31.90 -0.21
C GLY A 292 -8.56 -30.61 0.32
N ILE A 293 -8.96 -29.69 -0.55
CA ILE A 293 -9.79 -28.52 -0.23
C ILE A 293 -10.88 -28.40 -1.29
N SER A 294 -12.13 -28.24 -0.87
CA SER A 294 -13.23 -27.85 -1.75
C SER A 294 -13.29 -26.31 -1.80
N TYR A 295 -13.03 -25.74 -2.98
CA TYR A 295 -13.07 -24.28 -3.21
C TYR A 295 -14.44 -23.79 -3.69
N LYS A 296 -15.43 -24.64 -3.74
CA LYS A 296 -16.80 -24.33 -4.26
C LYS A 296 -17.88 -24.94 -3.39
N LYS A 297 -18.98 -24.22 -3.25
CA LYS A 297 -20.24 -24.71 -2.62
C LYS A 297 -20.81 -25.91 -3.40
N PRO A 298 -21.55 -26.82 -2.75
CA PRO A 298 -21.89 -26.86 -1.32
C PRO A 298 -20.79 -27.51 -0.48
N PHE A 299 -20.69 -27.11 0.80
CA PHE A 299 -19.80 -27.70 1.79
C PHE A 299 -20.53 -28.73 2.65
N LYS A 300 -19.78 -29.68 3.22
CA LYS A 300 -20.34 -30.79 4.03
C LYS A 300 -19.85 -30.74 5.48
N SER A 301 -18.69 -30.17 5.72
CA SER A 301 -18.11 -30.08 7.06
C SER A 301 -18.28 -28.67 7.61
N ASN A 302 -18.81 -28.58 8.84
CA ASN A 302 -18.95 -27.34 9.59
C ASN A 302 -17.83 -27.14 10.62
N THR A 303 -16.81 -27.99 10.66
CA THR A 303 -15.78 -27.99 11.71
C THR A 303 -14.50 -27.29 11.33
N HIS A 304 -14.35 -26.94 10.06
CA HIS A 304 -13.11 -26.37 9.54
C HIS A 304 -13.32 -25.66 8.19
N PHE A 305 -12.40 -24.73 7.90
CA PHE A 305 -12.25 -24.14 6.58
C PHE A 305 -10.78 -23.83 6.25
N ALA A 306 -10.50 -23.49 5.01
CA ALA A 306 -9.19 -23.03 4.54
C ALA A 306 -9.14 -21.51 4.52
N LEU A 307 -8.05 -20.93 5.05
CA LEU A 307 -7.75 -19.52 5.02
C LEU A 307 -6.53 -19.27 4.14
N ALA A 308 -6.59 -18.25 3.27
CA ALA A 308 -5.50 -17.87 2.38
C ALA A 308 -5.28 -16.36 2.36
N SER A 309 -4.14 -15.91 1.80
CA SER A 309 -3.80 -14.49 1.71
C SER A 309 -4.67 -13.70 0.73
N ARG A 310 -5.34 -14.38 -0.22
CA ARG A 310 -6.25 -13.78 -1.20
C ARG A 310 -7.49 -14.65 -1.41
N ALA A 311 -8.61 -14.03 -1.74
CA ALA A 311 -9.86 -14.75 -2.00
C ALA A 311 -9.81 -15.69 -3.22
N SER A 312 -8.93 -15.41 -4.18
CA SER A 312 -8.77 -16.18 -5.42
C SER A 312 -7.87 -17.41 -5.31
N VAL A 313 -7.23 -17.63 -4.15
CA VAL A 313 -6.33 -18.77 -3.94
C VAL A 313 -7.08 -20.09 -4.09
N SER A 314 -6.53 -20.96 -4.93
CA SER A 314 -7.04 -22.32 -5.20
C SER A 314 -5.94 -23.40 -5.08
N SER A 315 -4.77 -23.04 -4.52
CA SER A 315 -3.68 -23.94 -4.21
C SER A 315 -3.68 -24.32 -2.73
N LYS A 316 -3.74 -25.60 -2.42
CA LYS A 316 -3.72 -26.10 -1.05
C LYS A 316 -2.49 -25.64 -0.27
N SER A 317 -1.31 -25.63 -0.92
CA SER A 317 -0.05 -25.23 -0.26
C SER A 317 0.01 -23.76 0.17
N SER A 318 -0.87 -22.91 -0.37
CA SER A 318 -0.99 -21.49 -0.02
C SER A 318 -2.02 -21.21 1.07
N CYS A 319 -2.54 -22.26 1.72
CA CYS A 319 -3.61 -22.15 2.71
C CYS A 319 -3.16 -22.59 4.11
N ILE A 320 -3.79 -22.03 5.13
CA ILE A 320 -3.82 -22.51 6.51
C ILE A 320 -5.13 -23.26 6.73
N ALA A 321 -5.08 -24.41 7.43
CA ALA A 321 -6.25 -25.16 7.82
C ALA A 321 -6.77 -24.66 9.18
N VAL A 322 -7.95 -24.06 9.23
CA VAL A 322 -8.58 -23.54 10.44
C VAL A 322 -9.54 -24.58 11.03
N GLN A 323 -9.37 -24.92 12.28
CA GLN A 323 -10.32 -25.70 13.07
C GLN A 323 -11.26 -24.75 13.81
N LEU A 324 -12.55 -24.87 13.58
CA LEU A 324 -13.55 -24.09 14.29
C LEU A 324 -13.84 -24.71 15.65
N SER A 325 -13.62 -23.95 16.73
CA SER A 325 -14.06 -24.32 18.07
C SER A 325 -15.59 -24.36 18.13
N GLN A 326 -16.13 -25.01 19.15
CA GLN A 326 -17.59 -25.06 19.31
C GLN A 326 -18.22 -23.68 19.52
N GLU A 327 -17.46 -22.75 20.10
CA GLU A 327 -17.90 -21.40 20.47
C GLU A 327 -18.21 -20.52 19.25
N VAL A 328 -17.43 -20.67 18.16
CA VAL A 328 -17.58 -19.84 16.96
C VAL A 328 -18.18 -20.59 15.76
N ARG A 329 -18.27 -21.92 15.87
CA ARG A 329 -18.63 -22.80 14.75
C ARG A 329 -19.98 -22.46 14.13
N ASP A 330 -21.01 -22.26 14.96
CA ASP A 330 -22.36 -22.04 14.47
C ASP A 330 -22.50 -20.69 13.73
N GLU A 331 -21.57 -19.77 13.97
CA GLU A 331 -21.62 -18.42 13.40
C GLU A 331 -20.80 -18.26 12.12
N ILE A 332 -19.72 -19.05 11.93
CA ILE A 332 -18.79 -18.85 10.81
C ILE A 332 -18.47 -20.12 9.99
N ASN A 333 -19.21 -21.22 10.17
CA ASN A 333 -19.01 -22.40 9.33
C ASN A 333 -19.57 -22.21 7.91
N LEU A 334 -18.97 -22.89 6.94
CA LEU A 334 -19.35 -22.76 5.52
C LEU A 334 -20.56 -23.61 5.10
N VAL A 335 -21.08 -24.49 5.98
CA VAL A 335 -22.30 -25.27 5.68
C VAL A 335 -23.53 -24.40 5.83
N ASP A 336 -23.60 -23.69 6.97
CA ASP A 336 -24.74 -22.83 7.31
C ASP A 336 -24.57 -21.40 6.71
N HIS A 337 -23.31 -20.94 6.57
CA HIS A 337 -22.95 -19.61 6.08
C HIS A 337 -22.06 -19.69 4.82
N PRO A 338 -22.54 -20.28 3.72
CA PRO A 338 -21.74 -20.44 2.51
C PRO A 338 -21.39 -19.12 1.79
N ASP A 339 -22.03 -18.03 2.13
CA ASP A 339 -21.76 -16.66 1.67
C ASP A 339 -20.47 -16.07 2.26
N LEU A 340 -19.93 -16.66 3.34
CA LEU A 340 -18.62 -16.29 3.88
C LEU A 340 -17.46 -16.71 2.98
N LEU A 341 -17.69 -17.59 2.00
CA LEU A 341 -16.65 -17.93 1.01
C LEU A 341 -16.22 -16.69 0.24
N GLY A 342 -14.93 -16.38 0.30
CA GLY A 342 -14.32 -15.20 -0.32
C GLY A 342 -14.28 -13.97 0.56
N ASN A 343 -14.87 -14.02 1.77
CA ASN A 343 -14.82 -12.91 2.71
C ASN A 343 -13.54 -12.92 3.54
N ARG A 344 -13.10 -11.73 3.95
CA ARG A 344 -11.97 -11.57 4.85
C ARG A 344 -12.42 -11.76 6.30
N ILE A 345 -11.63 -12.53 7.06
CA ILE A 345 -11.88 -12.79 8.47
C ILE A 345 -10.59 -12.63 9.28
N TYR A 346 -10.72 -12.11 10.48
CA TYR A 346 -9.71 -12.13 11.53
C TYR A 346 -10.10 -13.18 12.55
N LEU A 347 -9.13 -13.96 13.02
CA LEU A 347 -9.32 -15.06 13.97
C LEU A 347 -8.27 -14.98 15.07
N LYS A 348 -8.66 -15.20 16.31
CA LYS A 348 -7.76 -15.37 17.44
C LYS A 348 -7.68 -16.84 17.84
N GLY A 349 -6.47 -17.36 18.01
CA GLY A 349 -6.24 -18.76 18.37
C GLY A 349 -4.77 -19.14 18.28
N ASP A 350 -4.48 -20.42 18.09
CA ASP A 350 -3.14 -21.00 18.16
C ASP A 350 -2.67 -21.51 16.79
N ILE A 351 -1.42 -21.19 16.45
CA ILE A 351 -0.78 -21.68 15.23
C ILE A 351 -0.09 -23.01 15.53
N VAL A 352 -0.56 -24.11 14.93
CA VAL A 352 -0.02 -25.45 15.13
C VAL A 352 0.70 -25.97 13.88
N GLU A 353 1.68 -26.86 14.09
CA GLU A 353 2.52 -27.38 13.01
C GLU A 353 1.70 -28.04 11.90
N LYS A 354 0.63 -28.78 12.26
CA LYS A 354 -0.09 -29.58 11.28
C LYS A 354 -1.56 -29.78 11.57
N TYR A 355 -2.40 -29.47 10.55
CA TYR A 355 -3.81 -29.85 10.51
C TYR A 355 -4.19 -30.12 9.04
N TYR A 356 -4.75 -31.28 8.74
CA TYR A 356 -5.02 -31.76 7.36
C TYR A 356 -3.81 -31.67 6.39
N GLY A 357 -2.59 -31.76 6.92
CA GLY A 357 -1.35 -31.70 6.14
C GLY A 357 -0.88 -30.28 5.77
N LEU A 358 -1.49 -29.26 6.36
CA LEU A 358 -1.14 -27.86 6.29
C LEU A 358 -0.72 -27.34 7.66
N VAL A 359 -0.11 -26.16 7.73
CA VAL A 359 -0.06 -25.41 8.98
C VAL A 359 -1.50 -25.23 9.46
N GLY A 360 -1.74 -25.51 10.73
CA GLY A 360 -3.07 -25.45 11.33
C GLY A 360 -3.26 -24.19 12.15
N PHE A 361 -4.51 -23.78 12.28
CA PHE A 361 -4.95 -22.78 13.24
C PHE A 361 -6.09 -23.35 14.06
N LYS A 362 -5.94 -23.42 15.39
CA LYS A 362 -6.85 -24.10 16.30
C LYS A 362 -7.24 -23.24 17.49
N ASN A 363 -8.10 -23.77 18.33
CA ASN A 363 -8.57 -23.09 19.54
C ASN A 363 -9.09 -21.67 19.26
N VAL A 364 -9.83 -21.53 18.15
CA VAL A 364 -10.38 -20.22 17.75
C VAL A 364 -11.35 -19.73 18.82
N SER A 365 -10.99 -18.64 19.50
CA SER A 365 -11.75 -18.05 20.61
C SER A 365 -12.53 -16.80 20.21
N GLU A 366 -12.01 -16.04 19.26
CA GLU A 366 -12.62 -14.79 18.80
C GLU A 366 -12.50 -14.66 17.27
N TYR A 367 -13.44 -13.92 16.66
CA TYR A 367 -13.37 -13.59 15.22
C TYR A 367 -13.93 -12.20 14.92
N VAL A 368 -13.51 -11.61 13.80
CA VAL A 368 -14.07 -10.38 13.22
C VAL A 368 -14.21 -10.59 11.72
N LEU A 369 -15.43 -10.44 11.18
CA LEU A 369 -15.70 -10.41 9.74
C LEU A 369 -15.54 -8.99 9.20
N LYS A 370 -14.97 -8.87 7.97
CA LYS A 370 -14.85 -7.59 7.26
C LYS A 370 -15.45 -7.68 5.86
#